data_412774722dee5610bdb836ff83533b0f
#
_entry.id   412774722dee5610bdb836ff83533b0f
#
_cell.length_a   1.000
_cell.length_b   1.000
_cell.length_c   1.000
_cell.angle_alpha   90.00
_cell.angle_beta   90.00
_cell.angle_gamma   90.00
#
_symmetry.space_group_name_H-M   'P 1'
#
loop_
_entity.id
_entity.type
_entity.pdbx_description
1 polymer ?
#
loop_
_entity_poly.entity_id
_entity_poly.type
_entity_poly.pdbx_seq_one_letter_code
_entity_poly.pdbx_strand_id
1 'polypeptide(L)'
;WPAYLLTGSTGGVKYGTSNHFWPIKPFSKALWPSIWTKKVWISDIGVFLTLLGIFFFVIKYGLFPVIAMYFGPLLVVNSWLVVYTWLHHTDSDVPHLSNTGFSFMKGAFLSIDRPYGKILNFLHHNIGSSHVVHHVCPTIPHYHAKKATVLIKKAFNKAYLFNPDPIPKALWNIACNCVAVKSEIKGEKGGRYIWQSSYNKRGSRK
;
A
#
# COMPACT_ATOMS: atom_id res chain seq x y z
N TRP A 1 -11.44 1.82 3.91
CA TRP A 1 -11.25 2.99 3.06
C TRP A 1 -12.25 4.13 3.35
N PRO A 2 -13.60 3.94 3.34
CA PRO A 2 -14.51 5.08 3.50
C PRO A 2 -14.28 5.89 4.77
N ALA A 3 -14.13 5.24 5.92
CA ALA A 3 -13.86 5.93 7.17
C ALA A 3 -12.53 6.71 7.13
N TYR A 4 -11.48 6.14 6.55
CA TYR A 4 -10.21 6.83 6.35
C TYR A 4 -10.34 8.06 5.46
N LEU A 5 -11.04 7.95 4.33
CA LEU A 5 -11.24 9.07 3.41
C LEU A 5 -12.01 10.25 4.04
N LEU A 6 -12.93 9.94 4.95
CA LEU A 6 -13.76 10.95 5.62
C LEU A 6 -13.10 11.56 6.88
N THR A 7 -12.30 10.79 7.61
CA THR A 7 -11.80 11.20 8.94
C THR A 7 -10.29 11.21 9.07
N GLY A 8 -9.56 10.56 8.17
CA GLY A 8 -8.12 10.36 8.27
C GLY A 8 -7.69 9.47 9.44
N SER A 9 -8.59 8.65 10.00
CA SER A 9 -8.41 7.94 11.27
C SER A 9 -7.16 7.06 11.40
N THR A 10 -6.54 6.68 10.28
CA THR A 10 -5.30 5.89 10.24
C THR A 10 -4.14 6.62 9.55
N GLY A 11 -4.30 7.91 9.26
CA GLY A 11 -3.32 8.72 8.52
C GLY A 11 -2.13 9.24 9.33
N GLY A 12 -2.06 8.89 10.63
CA GLY A 12 -0.99 9.30 11.55
C GLY A 12 -1.30 10.60 12.31
N VAL A 13 -0.73 10.70 13.51
CA VAL A 13 -1.01 11.78 14.46
C VAL A 13 -0.67 13.17 13.90
N LYS A 14 0.33 13.28 13.04
CA LYS A 14 0.77 14.55 12.44
C LYS A 14 -0.34 15.28 11.70
N TYR A 15 -1.25 14.55 11.06
CA TYR A 15 -2.29 15.15 10.22
C TYR A 15 -3.61 15.41 10.95
N GLY A 16 -3.76 14.88 12.15
CA GLY A 16 -4.99 15.04 12.95
C GLY A 16 -6.23 14.54 12.21
N THR A 17 -7.38 15.11 12.52
CA THR A 17 -8.62 14.86 11.78
C THR A 17 -8.53 15.51 10.42
N SER A 18 -8.52 14.71 9.35
CA SER A 18 -8.41 15.16 7.97
C SER A 18 -9.49 14.53 7.11
N ASN A 19 -9.85 15.20 6.00
CA ASN A 19 -10.87 14.72 5.08
C ASN A 19 -10.36 14.88 3.65
N HIS A 20 -10.50 13.83 2.84
CA HIS A 20 -9.98 13.82 1.47
C HIS A 20 -10.84 14.63 0.48
N PHE A 21 -12.09 14.91 0.86
CA PHE A 21 -13.04 15.69 0.05
C PHE A 21 -13.18 17.14 0.54
N TRP A 22 -12.69 17.48 1.75
CA TRP A 22 -12.88 18.79 2.33
C TRP A 22 -11.54 19.43 2.71
N PRO A 23 -10.88 20.15 1.78
CA PRO A 23 -9.51 20.62 1.95
C PRO A 23 -9.34 21.88 2.80
N ILE A 24 -10.39 22.31 3.50
CA ILE A 24 -10.43 23.53 4.32
C ILE A 24 -10.90 23.23 5.74
N LYS A 25 -10.91 24.25 6.61
CA LYS A 25 -11.48 24.11 7.98
C LYS A 25 -12.88 23.48 7.93
N PRO A 26 -13.25 22.63 8.91
CA PRO A 26 -12.56 22.36 10.20
C PRO A 26 -11.44 21.32 10.16
N PHE A 27 -11.18 20.69 9.01
CA PHE A 27 -10.16 19.66 8.88
C PHE A 27 -8.75 20.21 8.79
N SER A 28 -7.75 19.35 9.04
CA SER A 28 -6.35 19.74 8.97
C SER A 28 -5.92 20.13 7.56
N LYS A 29 -5.34 21.32 7.41
CA LYS A 29 -4.74 21.76 6.15
C LYS A 29 -3.40 21.08 5.85
N ALA A 30 -2.82 20.36 6.81
CA ALA A 30 -1.54 19.68 6.62
C ALA A 30 -1.61 18.57 5.56
N LEU A 31 -2.80 17.96 5.36
CA LEU A 31 -3.00 16.97 4.29
C LEU A 31 -3.00 17.63 2.90
N TRP A 32 -3.60 18.83 2.80
CA TRP A 32 -3.77 19.52 1.53
C TRP A 32 -3.09 20.89 1.55
N PRO A 33 -1.89 21.05 0.94
CA PRO A 33 -1.33 22.36 0.68
C PRO A 33 -2.32 23.23 -0.10
N SER A 34 -2.33 24.55 0.16
CA SER A 34 -3.29 25.49 -0.43
C SER A 34 -3.35 25.45 -1.97
N ILE A 35 -2.20 25.16 -2.60
CA ILE A 35 -2.09 24.98 -4.06
C ILE A 35 -2.95 23.82 -4.60
N TRP A 36 -3.30 22.83 -3.75
CA TRP A 36 -4.11 21.66 -4.14
C TRP A 36 -5.61 21.86 -3.95
N THR A 37 -6.05 22.89 -3.23
CA THR A 37 -7.45 23.12 -2.89
C THR A 37 -8.36 23.09 -4.12
N LYS A 38 -8.00 23.82 -5.20
CA LYS A 38 -8.77 23.81 -6.45
C LYS A 38 -8.83 22.42 -7.10
N LYS A 39 -7.73 21.67 -7.05
CA LYS A 39 -7.66 20.31 -7.63
C LYS A 39 -8.55 19.34 -6.87
N VAL A 40 -8.63 19.47 -5.55
CA VAL A 40 -9.52 18.65 -4.71
C VAL A 40 -10.98 18.95 -5.09
N TRP A 41 -11.39 20.21 -5.15
CA TRP A 41 -12.76 20.57 -5.55
C TRP A 41 -13.14 20.10 -6.95
N ILE A 42 -12.21 20.17 -7.92
CA ILE A 42 -12.44 19.63 -9.27
C ILE A 42 -12.64 18.11 -9.20
N SER A 43 -11.84 17.41 -8.41
CA SER A 43 -11.97 15.96 -8.18
C SER A 43 -13.33 15.63 -7.55
N ASP A 44 -13.75 16.40 -6.55
CA ASP A 44 -15.04 16.19 -5.87
C ASP A 44 -16.24 16.38 -6.81
N ILE A 45 -16.17 17.38 -7.70
CA ILE A 45 -17.18 17.55 -8.76
C ILE A 45 -17.24 16.30 -9.64
N GLY A 46 -16.09 15.76 -10.05
CA GLY A 46 -16.02 14.52 -10.82
C GLY A 46 -16.64 13.32 -10.09
N VAL A 47 -16.32 13.16 -8.81
CA VAL A 47 -16.90 12.12 -7.95
C VAL A 47 -18.41 12.30 -7.83
N PHE A 48 -18.88 13.53 -7.57
CA PHE A 48 -20.31 13.84 -7.47
C PHE A 48 -21.06 13.51 -8.75
N LEU A 49 -20.56 13.94 -9.92
CA LEU A 49 -21.17 13.65 -11.21
C LEU A 49 -21.22 12.13 -11.50
N THR A 50 -20.17 11.40 -11.12
CA THR A 50 -20.17 9.94 -11.24
C THR A 50 -21.25 9.30 -10.36
N LEU A 51 -21.37 9.72 -9.10
CA LEU A 51 -22.39 9.21 -8.18
C LEU A 51 -23.80 9.56 -8.67
N LEU A 52 -23.98 10.76 -9.22
CA LEU A 52 -25.25 11.18 -9.82
C LEU A 52 -25.59 10.31 -11.04
N GLY A 53 -24.62 10.03 -11.91
CA GLY A 53 -24.79 9.11 -13.03
C GLY A 53 -25.18 7.70 -12.59
N ILE A 54 -24.52 7.16 -11.57
CA ILE A 54 -24.84 5.86 -10.97
C ILE A 54 -26.27 5.87 -10.42
N PHE A 55 -26.67 6.94 -9.72
CA PHE A 55 -28.02 7.10 -9.18
C PHE A 55 -29.10 7.05 -10.28
N PHE A 56 -28.92 7.79 -11.36
CA PHE A 56 -29.87 7.75 -12.50
C PHE A 56 -29.86 6.39 -13.20
N PHE A 57 -28.70 5.71 -13.24
CA PHE A 57 -28.62 4.36 -13.79
C PHE A 57 -29.40 3.36 -12.93
N VAL A 58 -29.33 3.48 -11.59
CA VAL A 58 -30.14 2.68 -10.66
C VAL A 58 -31.63 2.90 -10.89
N ILE A 59 -32.07 4.18 -11.03
CA ILE A 59 -33.46 4.48 -11.28
C ILE A 59 -33.97 3.84 -12.59
N LYS A 60 -33.15 3.89 -13.64
CA LYS A 60 -33.51 3.39 -14.96
C LYS A 60 -33.48 1.88 -15.10
N TYR A 61 -32.47 1.24 -14.52
CA TYR A 61 -32.14 -0.19 -14.77
C TYR A 61 -32.23 -1.07 -13.52
N GLY A 62 -32.48 -0.48 -12.36
CA GLY A 62 -32.50 -1.16 -11.08
C GLY A 62 -31.12 -1.28 -10.44
N LEU A 63 -31.07 -1.77 -9.21
CA LEU A 63 -29.86 -1.85 -8.40
C LEU A 63 -28.93 -3.00 -8.83
N PHE A 64 -29.49 -4.13 -9.27
CA PHE A 64 -28.70 -5.33 -9.57
C PHE A 64 -27.63 -5.11 -10.66
N PRO A 65 -27.94 -4.49 -11.83
CA PRO A 65 -26.92 -4.17 -12.82
C PRO A 65 -25.79 -3.29 -12.28
N VAL A 66 -26.11 -2.34 -11.39
CA VAL A 66 -25.10 -1.46 -10.77
C VAL A 66 -24.18 -2.24 -9.83
N ILE A 67 -24.74 -3.13 -9.02
CA ILE A 67 -23.94 -4.02 -8.17
C ILE A 67 -23.03 -4.90 -9.04
N ALA A 68 -23.54 -5.52 -10.08
CA ALA A 68 -22.79 -6.42 -10.92
C ALA A 68 -21.70 -5.74 -11.75
N MET A 69 -22.02 -4.56 -12.34
CA MET A 69 -21.16 -3.90 -13.33
C MET A 69 -20.25 -2.82 -12.75
N TYR A 70 -20.56 -2.28 -11.59
CA TYR A 70 -19.78 -1.21 -10.95
C TYR A 70 -19.20 -1.65 -9.60
N PHE A 71 -20.05 -1.99 -8.64
CA PHE A 71 -19.57 -2.34 -7.30
C PHE A 71 -18.81 -3.66 -7.24
N GLY A 72 -19.21 -4.67 -8.00
CA GLY A 72 -18.48 -5.94 -8.08
C GLY A 72 -17.05 -5.74 -8.56
N PRO A 73 -16.82 -5.15 -9.75
CA PRO A 73 -15.47 -4.82 -10.22
C PRO A 73 -14.69 -3.91 -9.26
N LEU A 74 -15.35 -2.91 -8.66
CA LEU A 74 -14.71 -2.01 -7.69
C LEU A 74 -14.20 -2.77 -6.45
N LEU A 75 -14.97 -3.73 -5.94
CA LEU A 75 -14.54 -4.58 -4.81
C LEU A 75 -13.34 -5.45 -5.20
N VAL A 76 -13.31 -5.98 -6.42
CA VAL A 76 -12.15 -6.74 -6.92
C VAL A 76 -10.91 -5.85 -6.98
N VAL A 77 -11.01 -4.64 -7.53
CA VAL A 77 -9.90 -3.67 -7.58
C VAL A 77 -9.42 -3.33 -6.17
N ASN A 78 -10.34 -3.01 -5.25
CA ASN A 78 -9.98 -2.70 -3.86
C ASN A 78 -9.31 -3.88 -3.15
N SER A 79 -9.77 -5.10 -3.40
CA SER A 79 -9.15 -6.32 -2.84
C SER A 79 -7.71 -6.48 -3.33
N TRP A 80 -7.47 -6.30 -4.62
CA TRP A 80 -6.12 -6.35 -5.18
C TRP A 80 -5.22 -5.22 -4.67
N LEU A 81 -5.73 -4.00 -4.50
CA LEU A 81 -4.97 -2.92 -3.89
C LEU A 81 -4.53 -3.26 -2.47
N VAL A 82 -5.41 -3.86 -1.66
CA VAL A 82 -5.06 -4.33 -0.30
C VAL A 82 -4.02 -5.44 -0.37
N VAL A 83 -4.21 -6.44 -1.24
CA VAL A 83 -3.27 -7.56 -1.41
C VAL A 83 -1.89 -7.03 -1.79
N TYR A 84 -1.77 -6.14 -2.78
CA TYR A 84 -0.49 -5.59 -3.20
C TYR A 84 0.17 -4.77 -2.10
N THR A 85 -0.55 -3.83 -1.51
CA THR A 85 0.02 -2.97 -0.47
C THR A 85 0.46 -3.78 0.74
N TRP A 86 -0.29 -4.78 1.13
CA TRP A 86 0.05 -5.59 2.29
C TRP A 86 1.20 -6.57 2.01
N LEU A 87 1.11 -7.36 0.93
CA LEU A 87 2.11 -8.38 0.60
C LEU A 87 3.48 -7.81 0.23
N HIS A 88 3.53 -6.65 -0.42
CA HIS A 88 4.79 -6.10 -0.90
C HIS A 88 5.48 -5.18 0.11
N HIS A 89 4.78 -4.79 1.20
CA HIS A 89 5.34 -3.92 2.24
C HIS A 89 5.38 -4.56 3.62
N THR A 90 4.92 -5.81 3.74
CA THR A 90 4.85 -6.49 5.03
C THR A 90 5.38 -7.91 4.91
N ASP A 91 6.31 -8.25 5.78
CA ASP A 91 6.80 -9.61 5.99
C ASP A 91 7.43 -9.69 7.38
N SER A 92 7.50 -10.89 7.96
CA SER A 92 8.09 -11.10 9.28
C SER A 92 9.56 -10.63 9.39
N ASP A 93 10.27 -10.62 8.27
CA ASP A 93 11.68 -10.22 8.21
C ASP A 93 11.88 -8.76 7.78
N VAL A 94 10.81 -8.07 7.39
CA VAL A 94 10.86 -6.66 6.99
C VAL A 94 10.63 -5.76 8.19
N PRO A 95 11.62 -4.95 8.60
CA PRO A 95 11.48 -4.03 9.71
C PRO A 95 10.71 -2.78 9.31
N HIS A 96 10.19 -2.06 10.31
CA HIS A 96 9.72 -0.70 10.16
C HIS A 96 10.79 0.28 10.59
N LEU A 97 10.92 1.39 9.89
CA LEU A 97 11.87 2.45 10.21
C LEU A 97 11.14 3.66 10.80
N SER A 98 11.72 4.24 11.85
CA SER A 98 11.29 5.55 12.33
C SER A 98 11.75 6.67 11.40
N ASN A 99 11.28 7.89 11.64
CA ASN A 99 11.70 9.07 10.87
C ASN A 99 13.21 9.29 10.89
N THR A 100 13.88 8.94 11.98
CA THR A 100 15.33 9.07 12.13
C THR A 100 16.13 7.98 11.40
N GLY A 101 15.55 6.79 11.26
CA GLY A 101 16.17 5.65 10.57
C GLY A 101 15.84 5.57 9.07
N PHE A 102 14.87 6.37 8.61
CA PHE A 102 14.35 6.30 7.24
C PHE A 102 15.23 7.10 6.27
N SER A 103 15.43 6.52 5.09
CA SER A 103 15.81 7.25 3.88
C SER A 103 15.05 6.68 2.69
N PHE A 104 14.91 7.42 1.60
CA PHE A 104 14.19 6.97 0.42
C PHE A 104 14.66 5.59 -0.06
N MET A 105 15.95 5.41 -0.24
CA MET A 105 16.51 4.14 -0.70
C MET A 105 16.30 3.00 0.29
N LYS A 106 16.46 3.25 1.60
CA LYS A 106 16.14 2.24 2.62
C LYS A 106 14.68 1.83 2.55
N GLY A 107 13.76 2.80 2.47
CA GLY A 107 12.33 2.52 2.33
C GLY A 107 11.99 1.75 1.05
N ALA A 108 12.59 2.10 -0.08
CA ALA A 108 12.38 1.42 -1.35
C ALA A 108 12.80 -0.06 -1.29
N PHE A 109 13.95 -0.36 -0.66
CA PHE A 109 14.43 -1.73 -0.49
C PHE A 109 13.75 -2.52 0.65
N LEU A 110 12.83 -1.92 1.40
CA LEU A 110 11.93 -2.65 2.30
C LEU A 110 10.67 -3.18 1.59
N SER A 111 10.55 -2.93 0.30
CA SER A 111 9.55 -3.61 -0.54
C SER A 111 10.04 -4.99 -0.97
N ILE A 112 9.10 -5.88 -1.30
CA ILE A 112 9.36 -7.30 -1.55
C ILE A 112 8.81 -7.68 -2.91
N ASP A 113 9.60 -8.33 -3.76
CA ASP A 113 9.11 -8.99 -4.95
C ASP A 113 8.56 -10.38 -4.62
N ARG A 114 7.40 -10.73 -5.21
CA ARG A 114 6.74 -12.03 -5.04
C ARG A 114 6.30 -12.61 -6.38
N PRO A 115 6.36 -13.94 -6.58
CA PRO A 115 5.89 -14.56 -7.81
C PRO A 115 4.36 -14.67 -7.80
N TYR A 116 3.70 -14.03 -8.77
CA TYR A 116 2.24 -14.11 -8.93
C TYR A 116 1.82 -15.11 -10.03
N GLY A 117 2.76 -15.89 -10.55
CA GLY A 117 2.51 -16.80 -11.65
C GLY A 117 2.31 -16.08 -13.01
N LYS A 118 2.18 -16.85 -14.07
CA LYS A 118 2.14 -16.29 -15.43
C LYS A 118 0.90 -15.41 -15.67
N ILE A 119 -0.27 -15.89 -15.26
CA ILE A 119 -1.55 -15.22 -15.52
C ILE A 119 -1.63 -13.88 -14.78
N LEU A 120 -1.43 -13.89 -13.46
CA LEU A 120 -1.52 -12.66 -12.68
C LEU A 120 -0.39 -11.67 -13.02
N ASN A 121 0.80 -12.14 -13.32
CA ASN A 121 1.87 -11.26 -13.80
C ASN A 121 1.52 -10.60 -15.14
N PHE A 122 0.85 -11.30 -16.03
CA PHE A 122 0.37 -10.72 -17.29
C PHE A 122 -0.73 -9.68 -17.04
N LEU A 123 -1.78 -10.06 -16.34
CA LEU A 123 -2.93 -9.19 -16.06
C LEU A 123 -2.55 -7.92 -15.26
N HIS A 124 -1.57 -8.03 -14.39
CA HIS A 124 -1.15 -6.95 -13.48
C HIS A 124 0.22 -6.35 -13.87
N HIS A 125 0.63 -6.51 -15.13
CA HIS A 125 1.83 -5.88 -15.69
C HIS A 125 3.12 -6.14 -14.89
N ASN A 126 3.24 -7.33 -14.28
CA ASN A 126 4.36 -7.78 -13.45
C ASN A 126 4.57 -7.00 -12.17
N ILE A 127 3.62 -6.21 -11.68
CA ILE A 127 3.80 -5.39 -10.48
C ILE A 127 4.24 -6.23 -9.26
N GLY A 128 3.74 -7.46 -9.11
CA GLY A 128 4.11 -8.33 -8.00
C GLY A 128 5.56 -8.81 -8.06
N SER A 129 6.07 -9.11 -9.24
CA SER A 129 7.43 -9.64 -9.46
C SER A 129 8.48 -8.55 -9.77
N SER A 130 8.09 -7.28 -9.76
CA SER A 130 8.95 -6.12 -10.03
C SER A 130 8.61 -4.93 -9.12
N HIS A 131 8.11 -5.19 -7.93
CA HIS A 131 7.64 -4.15 -7.01
C HIS A 131 8.79 -3.33 -6.41
N VAL A 132 9.93 -3.98 -6.14
CA VAL A 132 11.14 -3.30 -5.69
C VAL A 132 11.60 -2.27 -6.72
N VAL A 133 11.58 -2.61 -8.02
CA VAL A 133 11.89 -1.67 -9.11
C VAL A 133 10.93 -0.49 -9.10
N HIS A 134 9.65 -0.75 -8.91
CA HIS A 134 8.63 0.30 -8.84
C HIS A 134 8.93 1.32 -7.71
N HIS A 135 9.46 0.86 -6.58
CA HIS A 135 9.86 1.75 -5.49
C HIS A 135 11.20 2.45 -5.70
N VAL A 136 12.18 1.75 -6.28
CA VAL A 136 13.52 2.31 -6.52
C VAL A 136 13.50 3.34 -7.65
N CYS A 137 12.76 3.05 -8.73
CA CYS A 137 12.67 3.93 -9.89
C CYS A 137 11.25 3.85 -10.52
N PRO A 138 10.28 4.59 -9.98
CA PRO A 138 8.88 4.52 -10.39
C PRO A 138 8.64 5.01 -11.83
N THR A 139 9.61 5.66 -12.45
CA THR A 139 9.53 6.14 -13.85
C THR A 139 9.79 5.04 -14.88
N ILE A 140 10.26 3.86 -14.47
CA ILE A 140 10.48 2.74 -15.38
C ILE A 140 9.13 2.17 -15.82
N PRO A 141 8.83 2.15 -17.14
CA PRO A 141 7.58 1.56 -17.64
C PRO A 141 7.51 0.06 -17.34
N HIS A 142 6.30 -0.44 -17.12
CA HIS A 142 6.06 -1.84 -16.71
C HIS A 142 6.69 -2.88 -17.67
N TYR A 143 6.74 -2.59 -18.98
CA TYR A 143 7.33 -3.48 -19.98
C TYR A 143 8.87 -3.58 -19.88
N HIS A 144 9.54 -2.66 -19.18
CA HIS A 144 10.96 -2.74 -18.85
C HIS A 144 11.22 -3.21 -17.40
N ALA A 145 10.20 -3.29 -16.57
CA ALA A 145 10.34 -3.60 -15.14
C ALA A 145 11.08 -4.93 -14.89
N LYS A 146 10.78 -5.99 -15.64
CA LYS A 146 11.50 -7.27 -15.51
C LYS A 146 13.01 -7.17 -15.78
N LYS A 147 13.39 -6.44 -16.83
CA LYS A 147 14.83 -6.23 -17.16
C LYS A 147 15.51 -5.44 -16.05
N ALA A 148 14.86 -4.38 -15.56
CA ALA A 148 15.35 -3.57 -14.46
C ALA A 148 15.46 -4.38 -13.14
N THR A 149 14.51 -5.27 -12.84
CA THR A 149 14.55 -6.17 -11.69
C THR A 149 15.82 -7.03 -11.70
N VAL A 150 16.18 -7.60 -12.84
CA VAL A 150 17.42 -8.40 -12.96
C VAL A 150 18.67 -7.57 -12.64
N LEU A 151 18.72 -6.33 -13.12
CA LEU A 151 19.84 -5.42 -12.85
C LEU A 151 19.90 -5.01 -11.38
N ILE A 152 18.77 -4.65 -10.78
CA ILE A 152 18.69 -4.29 -9.35
C ILE A 152 19.09 -5.48 -8.47
N LYS A 153 18.59 -6.68 -8.77
CA LYS A 153 18.95 -7.89 -8.05
C LYS A 153 20.44 -8.17 -8.11
N LYS A 154 21.06 -7.95 -9.26
CA LYS A 154 22.52 -8.13 -9.43
C LYS A 154 23.31 -7.07 -8.66
N ALA A 155 22.91 -5.80 -8.76
CA ALA A 155 23.62 -4.68 -8.15
C ALA A 155 23.45 -4.61 -6.63
N PHE A 156 22.27 -4.96 -6.12
CA PHE A 156 21.88 -4.81 -4.71
C PHE A 156 21.44 -6.13 -4.07
N ASN A 157 22.09 -7.22 -4.43
CA ASN A 157 21.75 -8.58 -4.00
C ASN A 157 21.49 -8.71 -2.48
N LYS A 158 22.29 -8.03 -1.62
CA LYS A 158 22.12 -8.07 -0.15
C LYS A 158 20.93 -7.27 0.36
N ALA A 159 20.45 -6.28 -0.40
CA ALA A 159 19.34 -5.42 -0.02
C ALA A 159 18.02 -5.84 -0.69
N TYR A 160 18.09 -6.58 -1.80
CA TYR A 160 16.94 -7.00 -2.55
C TYR A 160 16.16 -8.10 -1.81
N LEU A 161 14.87 -7.86 -1.61
CA LEU A 161 13.99 -8.79 -0.92
C LEU A 161 13.10 -9.54 -1.91
N PHE A 162 13.07 -10.86 -1.75
CA PHE A 162 12.22 -11.75 -2.52
C PHE A 162 11.64 -12.82 -1.62
N ASN A 163 10.32 -13.00 -1.67
CA ASN A 163 9.64 -14.07 -0.95
C ASN A 163 8.86 -14.96 -1.95
N PRO A 164 9.21 -16.25 -2.09
CA PRO A 164 8.62 -17.17 -3.05
C PRO A 164 7.27 -17.73 -2.63
N ASP A 165 6.78 -17.43 -1.42
CA ASP A 165 5.53 -17.99 -0.92
C ASP A 165 4.34 -17.62 -1.83
N PRO A 166 3.44 -18.56 -2.11
CA PRO A 166 2.19 -18.29 -2.81
C PRO A 166 1.33 -17.25 -2.06
N ILE A 167 0.55 -16.46 -2.79
CA ILE A 167 -0.27 -15.37 -2.25
C ILE A 167 -1.10 -15.80 -1.02
N PRO A 168 -1.88 -16.91 -1.04
CA PRO A 168 -2.68 -17.30 0.13
C PRO A 168 -1.83 -17.62 1.36
N LYS A 169 -0.69 -18.32 1.18
CA LYS A 169 0.22 -18.64 2.27
C LYS A 169 0.88 -17.38 2.83
N ALA A 170 1.33 -16.48 1.96
CA ALA A 170 1.93 -15.22 2.36
C ALA A 170 0.93 -14.34 3.15
N LEU A 171 -0.31 -14.20 2.67
CA LEU A 171 -1.38 -13.48 3.37
C LEU A 171 -1.64 -14.05 4.76
N TRP A 172 -1.75 -15.37 4.87
CA TRP A 172 -1.94 -16.04 6.15
C TRP A 172 -0.78 -15.79 7.11
N ASN A 173 0.45 -15.97 6.64
CA ASN A 173 1.65 -15.73 7.43
C ASN A 173 1.73 -14.29 7.95
N ILE A 174 1.42 -13.31 7.09
CA ILE A 174 1.41 -11.91 7.48
C ILE A 174 0.31 -11.64 8.49
N ALA A 175 -0.90 -12.12 8.26
CA ALA A 175 -2.04 -11.93 9.17
C ALA A 175 -1.76 -12.48 10.57
N CYS A 176 -1.11 -13.65 10.66
CA CYS A 176 -0.80 -14.27 11.94
C CYS A 176 0.45 -13.71 12.65
N ASN A 177 1.43 -13.22 11.90
CA ASN A 177 2.74 -12.88 12.48
C ASN A 177 3.04 -11.38 12.49
N CYS A 178 2.39 -10.57 11.65
CA CYS A 178 2.70 -9.16 11.48
C CYS A 178 1.63 -8.26 12.13
N VAL A 179 1.34 -8.49 13.41
CA VAL A 179 0.26 -7.77 14.13
C VAL A 179 0.79 -6.56 14.89
N ALA A 180 1.93 -6.68 15.54
CA ALA A 180 2.51 -5.61 16.35
C ALA A 180 4.02 -5.55 16.19
N VAL A 181 4.57 -4.33 16.27
CA VAL A 181 6.02 -4.09 16.19
C VAL A 181 6.58 -3.67 17.55
N LYS A 182 7.84 -4.01 17.79
CA LYS A 182 8.63 -3.57 18.96
C LYS A 182 9.93 -2.94 18.49
N SER A 183 10.45 -1.99 19.26
CA SER A 183 11.81 -1.48 19.03
C SER A 183 12.81 -2.64 19.07
N GLU A 184 13.74 -2.66 18.12
CA GLU A 184 14.80 -3.69 18.07
C GLU A 184 15.76 -3.54 19.26
N ILE A 185 16.00 -2.30 19.71
CA ILE A 185 16.82 -1.98 20.88
C ILE A 185 15.88 -1.61 22.02
N LYS A 186 15.94 -2.37 23.11
CA LYS A 186 15.11 -2.15 24.31
C LYS A 186 15.41 -0.78 24.93
N GLY A 187 14.36 0.03 25.08
CA GLY A 187 14.47 1.36 25.69
C GLY A 187 14.80 2.50 24.74
N GLU A 188 15.16 2.23 23.49
CA GLU A 188 15.42 3.25 22.48
C GLU A 188 14.10 3.69 21.81
N LYS A 189 13.84 5.02 21.82
CA LYS A 189 12.72 5.63 21.09
C LYS A 189 13.24 6.10 19.75
N GLY A 190 12.97 5.34 18.69
CA GLY A 190 13.39 5.64 17.33
C GLY A 190 14.32 4.59 16.74
N GLY A 191 14.61 4.69 15.44
CA GLY A 191 15.46 3.74 14.74
C GLY A 191 14.67 2.66 14.01
N ARG A 192 14.90 1.40 14.36
CA ARG A 192 14.35 0.22 13.69
C ARG A 192 13.38 -0.54 14.60
N TYR A 193 12.24 -0.90 14.03
CA TYR A 193 11.23 -1.72 14.69
C TYR A 193 11.07 -3.04 13.96
N ILE A 194 10.93 -4.12 14.69
CA ILE A 194 10.71 -5.47 14.15
C ILE A 194 9.38 -6.03 14.65
N TRP A 195 8.83 -6.98 13.92
CA TRP A 195 7.60 -7.65 14.31
C TRP A 195 7.77 -8.41 15.63
N GLN A 196 6.76 -8.38 16.47
CA GLN A 196 6.82 -9.01 17.79
C GLN A 196 7.02 -10.53 17.69
N SER A 197 6.44 -11.18 16.70
CA SER A 197 6.66 -12.60 16.40
C SER A 197 8.13 -12.93 16.10
N SER A 198 8.79 -12.08 15.32
CA SER A 198 10.22 -12.24 14.98
C SER A 198 11.13 -11.91 16.16
N TYR A 199 10.74 -10.95 17.02
CA TYR A 199 11.43 -10.63 18.26
C TYR A 199 11.46 -11.84 19.22
N ASN A 200 10.30 -12.48 19.41
CA ASN A 200 10.18 -13.65 20.30
C ASN A 200 11.02 -14.84 19.78
N LYS A 201 11.05 -15.07 18.45
CA LYS A 201 11.90 -16.12 17.86
C LYS A 201 13.39 -15.87 18.05
N ARG A 202 13.86 -14.61 18.03
CA ARG A 202 15.27 -14.25 18.30
C ARG A 202 15.63 -14.39 19.79
N GLY A 203 14.71 -14.06 20.69
CA GLY A 203 14.90 -14.22 22.14
C GLY A 203 14.98 -15.66 22.61
N SER A 204 14.32 -16.60 21.91
CA SER A 204 14.36 -18.03 22.23
C SER A 204 15.60 -18.78 21.70
N ARG A 205 16.45 -18.11 20.89
CA ARG A 205 17.72 -18.66 20.36
C ARG A 205 18.96 -18.23 21.14
N LYS A 206 18.78 -17.46 22.22
CA LYS A 206 19.83 -17.13 23.19
C LYS A 206 19.65 -17.97 24.45
#